data_c365e618da819f2bb830fe1fb397ad22
#
_entry.id   c365e618da819f2bb830fe1fb397ad22
#
_cell.length_a   1.000
_cell.length_b   1.000
_cell.length_c   1.000
_cell.angle_alpha   90.00
_cell.angle_beta   90.00
_cell.angle_gamma   90.00
#
_symmetry.space_group_name_H-M   'P 1'
#
loop_
_entity.id
_entity.type
_entity.pdbx_description
1 polymer ?
#
loop_
_entity_poly.entity_id
_entity_poly.type
_entity_poly.pdbx_seq_one_letter_code
_entity_poly.pdbx_strand_id
1 'polypeptide(L)'
;MDEKDLQNARQAYSMLCASLDDIGYHYQQNDEDLDVHFEVHGDGLPMELTISIDGERDLIRLLSFLPFKVKPERIQEIALGVCKINDILINGNFDLGIEKGRLTFRMVQSYRDSLIDMEVFKYMI
;
A
#
# COMPACT_ATOMS: atom_id res chain seq x y z
N MET A 1 -5.78 -21.53 1.63
CA MET A 1 -4.34 -21.28 1.35
C MET A 1 -3.55 -22.51 1.77
N ASP A 2 -2.74 -23.05 0.89
CA ASP A 2 -1.95 -24.23 1.23
C ASP A 2 -0.73 -23.86 2.11
N GLU A 3 -0.04 -24.88 2.61
CA GLU A 3 1.09 -24.66 3.52
C GLU A 3 2.26 -23.94 2.86
N LYS A 4 2.51 -24.22 1.58
CA LYS A 4 3.57 -23.56 0.82
C LYS A 4 3.26 -22.09 0.60
N ASP A 5 2.01 -21.76 0.25
CA ASP A 5 1.58 -20.37 0.07
C ASP A 5 1.69 -19.58 1.36
N LEU A 6 1.31 -20.21 2.47
CA LEU A 6 1.43 -19.55 3.79
C LEU A 6 2.88 -19.31 4.16
N GLN A 7 3.77 -20.27 3.89
CA GLN A 7 5.20 -20.12 4.16
C GLN A 7 5.81 -19.01 3.32
N ASN A 8 5.47 -18.95 2.04
CA ASN A 8 5.95 -17.89 1.14
C ASN A 8 5.43 -16.52 1.58
N ALA A 9 4.17 -16.44 2.00
CA ALA A 9 3.58 -15.21 2.50
C ALA A 9 4.28 -14.73 3.78
N ARG A 10 4.57 -15.63 4.70
CA ARG A 10 5.28 -15.28 5.93
C ARG A 10 6.72 -14.83 5.66
N GLN A 11 7.36 -15.45 4.68
CA GLN A 11 8.71 -15.02 4.27
C GLN A 11 8.68 -13.60 3.70
N ALA A 12 7.72 -13.30 2.84
CA ALA A 12 7.53 -11.95 2.30
C ALA A 12 7.24 -10.95 3.42
N TYR A 13 6.40 -11.32 4.37
CA TYR A 13 6.07 -10.47 5.51
C TYR A 13 7.30 -10.18 6.38
N SER A 14 8.11 -11.19 6.66
CA SER A 14 9.34 -11.01 7.43
C SER A 14 10.30 -10.03 6.73
N MET A 15 10.40 -10.13 5.41
CA MET A 15 11.24 -9.21 4.63
C MET A 15 10.68 -7.79 4.66
N LEU A 16 9.37 -7.63 4.63
CA LEU A 16 8.71 -6.33 4.77
C LEU A 16 9.06 -5.69 6.12
N CYS A 17 8.90 -6.44 7.20
CA CYS A 17 9.20 -5.93 8.55
C CYS A 17 10.68 -5.57 8.69
N ALA A 18 11.57 -6.41 8.16
CA ALA A 18 13.02 -6.12 8.16
C ALA A 18 13.34 -4.85 7.39
N SER A 19 12.64 -4.60 6.28
CA SER A 19 12.83 -3.39 5.47
C SER A 19 12.42 -2.14 6.23
N LEU A 20 11.29 -2.19 6.94
CA LEU A 20 10.83 -1.07 7.74
C LEU A 20 11.75 -0.79 8.93
N ASP A 21 12.26 -1.85 9.56
CA ASP A 21 13.24 -1.73 10.65
C ASP A 21 14.53 -1.07 10.14
N ASP A 22 14.99 -1.47 8.97
CA ASP A 22 16.22 -0.94 8.39
C ASP A 22 16.10 0.55 8.00
N ILE A 23 14.92 0.95 7.52
CA ILE A 23 14.65 2.36 7.21
C ILE A 23 14.48 3.18 8.50
N GLY A 24 14.03 2.54 9.57
CA GLY A 24 13.81 3.21 10.86
C GLY A 24 12.39 3.66 11.11
N TYR A 25 11.40 3.12 10.41
CA TYR A 25 10.01 3.44 10.66
C TYR A 25 9.47 2.70 11.88
N HIS A 26 8.65 3.40 12.65
CA HIS A 26 7.84 2.79 13.71
C HIS A 26 6.54 2.34 13.08
N TYR A 27 6.18 1.09 13.31
CA TYR A 27 4.98 0.51 12.71
C TYR A 27 4.30 -0.46 13.67
N GLN A 28 3.02 -0.70 13.42
CA GLN A 28 2.24 -1.71 14.13
C GLN A 28 2.15 -2.96 13.27
N GLN A 29 2.41 -4.12 13.88
CA GLN A 29 2.35 -5.41 13.20
C GLN A 29 1.06 -6.13 13.52
N ASN A 30 0.52 -6.83 12.53
CA ASN A 30 -0.51 -7.84 12.71
C ASN A 30 -0.04 -9.12 12.02
N ASP A 31 0.58 -10.01 12.79
CA ASP A 31 1.18 -11.23 12.24
C ASP A 31 0.14 -12.23 11.74
N GLU A 32 -1.08 -12.16 12.26
CA GLU A 32 -2.17 -13.02 11.84
C GLU A 32 -2.68 -12.65 10.46
N ASP A 33 -2.88 -11.36 10.22
CA ASP A 33 -3.36 -10.84 8.94
C ASP A 33 -2.24 -10.54 7.96
N LEU A 34 -0.99 -10.61 8.38
CA LEU A 34 0.21 -10.30 7.60
C LEU A 34 0.17 -8.88 7.05
N ASP A 35 -0.13 -7.93 7.91
CA ASP A 35 -0.10 -6.53 7.53
C ASP A 35 0.63 -5.67 8.55
N VAL A 36 1.04 -4.48 8.11
CA VAL A 36 1.67 -3.47 8.94
C VAL A 36 1.00 -2.12 8.68
N HIS A 37 0.93 -1.29 9.72
CA HIS A 37 0.37 0.06 9.64
C HIS A 37 1.38 1.04 10.20
N PHE A 38 1.60 2.14 9.49
CA PHE A 38 2.49 3.20 9.95
C PHE A 38 2.11 4.54 9.33
N GLU A 39 2.64 5.62 9.92
CA GLU A 39 2.47 6.97 9.41
C GLU A 39 3.77 7.48 8.82
N VAL A 40 3.65 8.19 7.70
CA VAL A 40 4.77 8.93 7.10
C VAL A 40 4.47 10.41 7.23
N HIS A 41 5.40 11.15 7.85
CA HIS A 41 5.31 12.59 8.00
C HIS A 41 6.25 13.28 7.02
N GLY A 42 5.67 14.11 6.14
CA GLY A 42 6.42 14.97 5.26
C GLY A 42 6.13 16.43 5.58
N ASP A 43 6.34 17.31 4.62
CA ASP A 43 6.08 18.74 4.78
C ASP A 43 4.59 19.08 4.71
N GLY A 44 3.74 18.09 4.50
CA GLY A 44 2.28 18.25 4.40
C GLY A 44 1.53 17.43 5.42
N LEU A 45 0.40 16.90 5.01
CA LEU A 45 -0.46 16.09 5.87
C LEU A 45 0.21 14.75 6.20
N PRO A 46 0.00 14.23 7.43
CA PRO A 46 0.46 12.88 7.75
C PRO A 46 -0.27 11.85 6.88
N MET A 47 0.49 10.88 6.36
CA MET A 47 -0.05 9.84 5.51
C MET A 47 -0.05 8.51 6.26
N GLU A 48 -1.22 7.91 6.38
CA GLU A 48 -1.34 6.58 6.95
C GLU A 48 -1.16 5.54 5.86
N LEU A 49 -0.26 4.59 6.09
CA LEU A 49 0.05 3.54 5.14
C LEU A 49 -0.26 2.18 5.75
N THR A 50 -0.84 1.31 4.94
CA THR A 50 -1.03 -0.09 5.27
C THR A 50 -0.38 -0.92 4.18
N ILE A 51 0.49 -1.84 4.55
CA ILE A 51 1.07 -2.80 3.61
C ILE A 51 0.64 -4.19 4.08
N SER A 52 0.04 -4.95 3.17
CA SER A 52 -0.45 -6.29 3.46
C SER A 52 0.07 -7.29 2.44
N ILE A 53 0.23 -8.53 2.91
CA ILE A 53 0.63 -9.65 2.06
C ILE A 53 -0.60 -10.51 1.80
N ASP A 54 -0.96 -10.67 0.52
CA ASP A 54 -2.03 -11.57 0.10
C ASP A 54 -1.40 -12.88 -0.37
N GLY A 55 -1.39 -13.88 0.52
CA GLY A 55 -0.72 -15.15 0.26
C GLY A 55 -1.43 -16.02 -0.75
N GLU A 56 -2.73 -15.81 -0.98
CA GLU A 56 -3.48 -16.58 -1.96
C GLU A 56 -3.15 -16.16 -3.39
N ARG A 57 -2.87 -14.87 -3.58
CA ARG A 57 -2.61 -14.29 -4.89
C ARG A 57 -1.15 -13.94 -5.12
N ASP A 58 -0.29 -14.17 -4.13
CA ASP A 58 1.13 -13.79 -4.16
C ASP A 58 1.32 -12.30 -4.47
N LEU A 59 0.59 -11.45 -3.74
CA LEU A 59 0.61 -10.01 -3.94
C LEU A 59 1.02 -9.29 -2.66
N ILE A 60 1.74 -8.19 -2.84
CA ILE A 60 1.99 -7.19 -1.81
C ILE A 60 1.12 -5.99 -2.16
N ARG A 61 0.33 -5.52 -1.22
CA ARG A 61 -0.54 -4.36 -1.42
C ARG A 61 -0.15 -3.24 -0.47
N LEU A 62 0.08 -2.06 -1.04
CA LEU A 62 0.27 -0.84 -0.28
C LEU A 62 -0.95 0.05 -0.49
N LEU A 63 -1.58 0.46 0.60
CA LEU A 63 -2.75 1.34 0.58
C LEU A 63 -2.49 2.55 1.45
N SER A 64 -2.86 3.72 0.95
CA SER A 64 -2.84 4.95 1.74
C SER A 64 -4.17 5.66 1.57
N PHE A 65 -4.92 5.76 2.67
CA PHE A 65 -6.16 6.53 2.70
C PHE A 65 -5.80 7.98 3.01
N LEU A 66 -6.15 8.88 2.12
CA LEU A 66 -5.89 10.30 2.36
C LEU A 66 -6.74 10.81 3.52
N PRO A 67 -6.21 11.71 4.36
CA PRO A 67 -6.86 12.10 5.62
C PRO A 67 -8.00 13.11 5.46
N PHE A 68 -8.62 13.16 4.29
CA PHE A 68 -9.74 14.05 4.02
C PHE A 68 -10.74 13.38 3.10
N LYS A 69 -11.95 13.90 3.06
CA LYS A 69 -13.00 13.47 2.13
C LYS A 69 -13.25 14.56 1.10
N VAL A 70 -13.49 14.13 -0.13
CA VAL A 70 -13.85 15.05 -1.21
C VAL A 70 -15.33 15.41 -1.05
N LYS A 71 -15.62 16.70 -1.08
CA LYS A 71 -17.00 17.21 -0.97
C LYS A 71 -17.80 16.79 -2.21
N PRO A 72 -19.09 16.46 -2.05
CA PRO A 72 -19.92 16.01 -3.20
C PRO A 72 -19.88 16.96 -4.39
N GLU A 73 -19.85 18.27 -4.17
CA GLU A 73 -19.83 19.26 -5.23
C GLU A 73 -18.51 19.29 -6.01
N ARG A 74 -17.46 18.66 -5.48
CA ARG A 74 -16.14 18.61 -6.11
C ARG A 74 -15.77 17.25 -6.69
N ILE A 75 -16.66 16.26 -6.58
CA ILE A 75 -16.37 14.88 -7.00
C ILE A 75 -15.98 14.82 -8.49
N GLN A 76 -16.74 15.50 -9.37
CA GLN A 76 -16.46 15.45 -10.80
C GLN A 76 -15.10 16.06 -11.14
N GLU A 77 -14.77 17.18 -10.53
CA GLU A 77 -13.48 17.86 -10.72
C GLU A 77 -12.32 16.97 -10.27
N ILE A 78 -12.46 16.39 -9.08
CA ILE A 78 -11.42 15.51 -8.52
C ILE A 78 -11.30 14.22 -9.32
N ALA A 79 -12.42 13.64 -9.79
CA ALA A 79 -12.38 12.45 -10.64
C ALA A 79 -11.59 12.69 -11.91
N LEU A 80 -11.77 13.85 -12.53
CA LEU A 80 -11.00 14.21 -13.71
C LEU A 80 -9.51 14.38 -13.39
N GLY A 81 -9.20 15.00 -12.27
CA GLY A 81 -7.83 15.13 -11.78
C GLY A 81 -7.17 13.77 -11.51
N VAL A 82 -7.89 12.85 -10.91
CA VAL A 82 -7.43 11.48 -10.66
C VAL A 82 -7.11 10.77 -11.97
N CYS A 83 -7.99 10.89 -12.98
CA CYS A 83 -7.74 10.31 -14.31
C CYS A 83 -6.46 10.87 -14.93
N LYS A 84 -6.23 12.17 -14.82
CA LYS A 84 -5.03 12.80 -15.38
C LYS A 84 -3.76 12.35 -14.66
N ILE A 85 -3.80 12.26 -13.33
CA ILE A 85 -2.65 11.83 -12.55
C ILE A 85 -2.33 10.37 -12.84
N ASN A 86 -3.34 9.50 -12.87
CA ASN A 86 -3.14 8.07 -13.15
C ASN A 86 -2.55 7.84 -14.55
N ASP A 87 -2.82 8.70 -15.49
CA ASP A 87 -2.28 8.61 -16.85
C ASP A 87 -0.75 8.77 -16.87
N ILE A 88 -0.19 9.49 -15.91
CA ILE A 88 1.26 9.76 -15.87
C ILE A 88 2.00 8.97 -14.78
N LEU A 89 1.30 8.33 -13.85
CA LEU A 89 1.95 7.52 -12.82
C LEU A 89 2.50 6.22 -13.42
N ILE A 90 3.75 5.92 -13.09
CA ILE A 90 4.39 4.67 -13.52
C ILE A 90 3.98 3.54 -12.59
N ASN A 91 4.03 3.76 -11.27
CA ASN A 91 3.67 2.77 -10.27
C ASN A 91 2.56 3.31 -9.36
N GLY A 92 1.58 2.44 -9.12
CA GLY A 92 0.47 2.80 -8.26
C GLY A 92 -0.59 3.61 -9.00
N ASN A 93 -1.68 3.86 -8.32
CA ASN A 93 -2.79 4.66 -8.84
C ASN A 93 -3.61 5.21 -7.69
N PHE A 94 -4.33 6.28 -7.99
CA PHE A 94 -5.34 6.82 -7.08
C PHE A 94 -6.70 6.24 -7.43
N ASP A 95 -7.46 5.90 -6.38
CA ASP A 95 -8.86 5.46 -6.51
C ASP A 95 -9.74 6.49 -5.80
N LEU A 96 -10.81 6.88 -6.45
CA LEU A 96 -11.81 7.77 -5.84
C LEU A 96 -13.11 7.01 -5.63
N GLY A 97 -13.49 6.84 -4.36
CA GLY A 97 -14.80 6.30 -4.01
C GLY A 97 -15.84 7.40 -4.12
N ILE A 98 -16.61 7.38 -5.21
CA ILE A 98 -17.53 8.47 -5.56
C ILE A 98 -18.61 8.68 -4.49
N GLU A 99 -19.12 7.60 -3.93
CA GLU A 99 -20.22 7.67 -2.96
C GLU A 99 -19.79 8.29 -1.62
N LYS A 100 -18.56 7.99 -1.17
CA LYS A 100 -18.07 8.44 0.13
C LYS A 100 -17.05 9.57 0.04
N GLY A 101 -16.64 9.94 -1.18
CA GLY A 101 -15.63 10.98 -1.38
C GLY A 101 -14.25 10.59 -0.86
N ARG A 102 -13.96 9.30 -0.76
CA ARG A 102 -12.70 8.80 -0.21
C ARG A 102 -11.67 8.62 -1.31
N LEU A 103 -10.52 9.25 -1.13
CA LEU A 103 -9.40 9.16 -2.06
C LEU A 103 -8.33 8.24 -1.46
N THR A 104 -7.89 7.26 -2.23
CA THR A 104 -6.92 6.25 -1.79
C THR A 104 -5.81 6.14 -2.81
N PHE A 105 -4.56 6.09 -2.34
CA PHE A 105 -3.44 5.69 -3.19
C PHE A 105 -3.20 4.19 -3.01
N ARG A 106 -3.02 3.48 -4.12
CA ARG A 106 -2.83 2.03 -4.11
C ARG A 106 -1.65 1.65 -4.99
N MET A 107 -0.83 0.72 -4.48
CA MET A 107 0.27 0.11 -5.22
C MET A 107 0.24 -1.39 -4.95
N VAL A 108 0.41 -2.19 -6.00
CA VAL A 108 0.39 -3.66 -5.90
C VAL A 108 1.61 -4.22 -6.60
N GLN A 109 2.26 -5.19 -5.97
CA GLN A 109 3.43 -5.87 -6.51
C GLN A 109 3.25 -7.38 -6.36
N SER A 110 3.42 -8.13 -7.46
CA SER A 110 3.41 -9.59 -7.39
C SER A 110 4.78 -10.10 -6.94
N TYR A 111 4.78 -11.15 -6.12
CA TYR A 111 6.01 -11.88 -5.77
C TYR A 111 5.97 -13.35 -6.22
N ARG A 112 5.04 -13.69 -7.13
CA ARG A 112 4.87 -15.06 -7.60
C ARG A 112 6.15 -15.56 -8.27
N ASP A 113 6.60 -16.75 -7.84
CA ASP A 113 7.80 -17.42 -8.35
C ASP A 113 9.06 -16.55 -8.28
N SER A 114 9.09 -15.61 -7.31
CA SER A 114 10.22 -14.71 -7.12
C SER A 114 10.46 -14.46 -5.65
N LEU A 115 11.66 -13.97 -5.34
CA LEU A 115 11.99 -13.47 -4.01
C LEU A 115 11.94 -11.94 -4.05
N ILE A 116 11.14 -11.38 -3.15
CA ILE A 116 11.12 -9.93 -2.97
C ILE A 116 12.18 -9.60 -1.93
N ASP A 117 13.19 -8.86 -2.33
CA ASP A 117 14.26 -8.44 -1.42
C ASP A 117 13.94 -7.10 -0.75
N MET A 118 14.82 -6.70 0.15
CA MET A 118 14.66 -5.48 0.92
C MET A 118 14.60 -4.23 0.03
N GLU A 119 15.34 -4.22 -1.07
CA GLU A 119 15.38 -3.06 -1.98
C GLU A 119 14.04 -2.84 -2.69
N VAL A 120 13.33 -3.91 -3.05
CA VAL A 120 12.00 -3.78 -3.65
C VAL A 120 11.02 -3.13 -2.67
N PHE A 121 11.02 -3.59 -1.42
CA PHE A 121 10.15 -3.01 -0.39
C PHE A 121 10.49 -1.54 -0.13
N LYS A 122 11.77 -1.21 -0.06
CA LYS A 122 12.21 0.17 0.14
C LYS A 122 11.80 1.07 -1.02
N TYR A 123 11.83 0.54 -2.24
CA TYR A 123 11.39 1.28 -3.41
C TYR A 123 9.88 1.59 -3.36
N MET A 124 9.07 0.64 -2.90
CA MET A 124 7.61 0.84 -2.78
C MET A 124 7.26 1.90 -1.73
N ILE A 125 8.01 1.93 -0.66
CA ILE A 125 7.78 2.85 0.46
C ILE A 125 8.35 4.23 0.15
#